data_b7add91aa2613001fbe23804ca2524a7
#
_entry.id   b7add91aa2613001fbe23804ca2524a7
#
_cell.length_a   1.000
_cell.length_b   1.000
_cell.length_c   1.000
_cell.angle_alpha   90.00
_cell.angle_beta   90.00
_cell.angle_gamma   90.00
#
_symmetry.space_group_name_H-M   'P 1'
#
loop_
_entity.id
_entity.type
_entity.pdbx_description
1 polymer ?
#
loop_
_entity_poly.entity_id
_entity_poly.type
_entity_poly.pdbx_seq_one_letter_code
_entity_poly.pdbx_strand_id
1 'polypeptide(L)'
;MENIHHHHCQHQHQQHHHPAAETDEAAMAELLDLDAEVMHSYLSEVTAWIQELATDPLPRRILDLGSGTGTGAFALLERFERADAIALDVSAQLLDHLRGKARVLGVADRVRTVQADLDAAWPAIDTVDLVWASLSLHHMADPDRILTEVFAALHPGGLLVVVEMDSFPRFLPDDLGIGRPGLEARCHAALAEGRAADVPHLGSDWHSRLSRAGFTIEAERPFATDLTPPLPASTGRYAQASLRRIRSNLDGRMSADDLATLDTLIDSDGPDGILRRDDLTVRTARSVWVARRP
;
A
#
# COMPACT_ATOMS: atom_id res chain seq x y z
N MET A 1 -63.03 -0.02 22.81
CA MET A 1 -62.41 -0.64 21.62
C MET A 1 -61.59 0.44 20.96
N GLU A 2 -60.31 0.55 21.35
CA GLU A 2 -59.37 1.54 20.83
C GLU A 2 -58.29 0.79 20.05
N ASN A 3 -58.20 1.10 18.75
CA ASN A 3 -57.19 0.59 17.84
C ASN A 3 -55.89 1.35 18.02
N ILE A 4 -54.86 0.68 18.49
CA ILE A 4 -53.48 1.21 18.54
C ILE A 4 -52.79 0.81 17.25
N HIS A 5 -52.53 1.80 16.38
CA HIS A 5 -51.68 1.67 15.20
C HIS A 5 -50.22 1.74 15.61
N HIS A 6 -49.47 0.65 15.43
CA HIS A 6 -48.01 0.66 15.50
C HIS A 6 -47.44 1.17 14.19
N HIS A 7 -46.86 2.36 14.22
CA HIS A 7 -46.00 2.88 13.15
C HIS A 7 -44.59 2.24 13.27
N HIS A 8 -44.28 1.40 12.31
CA HIS A 8 -42.90 0.96 12.08
C HIS A 8 -42.13 2.09 11.42
N CYS A 9 -41.23 2.76 12.16
CA CYS A 9 -40.20 3.63 11.59
C CYS A 9 -39.07 2.75 11.03
N GLN A 10 -39.05 2.60 9.72
CA GLN A 10 -37.87 2.09 9.01
C GLN A 10 -36.86 3.25 8.93
N HIS A 11 -35.80 3.17 9.74
CA HIS A 11 -34.60 3.99 9.54
C HIS A 11 -33.83 3.46 8.35
N GLN A 12 -34.00 4.09 7.19
CA GLN A 12 -33.09 3.96 6.06
C GLN A 12 -31.79 4.69 6.41
N HIS A 13 -30.72 3.97 6.70
CA HIS A 13 -29.38 4.51 6.70
C HIS A 13 -29.01 4.90 5.27
N GLN A 14 -29.27 6.15 4.90
CA GLN A 14 -28.64 6.77 3.72
C GLN A 14 -27.18 6.99 4.07
N GLN A 15 -26.31 6.22 3.44
CA GLN A 15 -24.86 6.51 3.41
C GLN A 15 -24.68 7.81 2.64
N HIS A 16 -24.42 8.88 3.36
CA HIS A 16 -23.99 10.15 2.76
C HIS A 16 -22.55 9.98 2.28
N HIS A 17 -22.36 9.69 1.00
CA HIS A 17 -21.07 9.82 0.35
C HIS A 17 -20.63 11.28 0.41
N HIS A 18 -19.54 11.56 1.13
CA HIS A 18 -18.92 12.88 1.17
C HIS A 18 -17.99 13.01 -0.04
N PRO A 19 -18.19 14.00 -0.94
CA PRO A 19 -17.36 14.18 -2.14
C PRO A 19 -15.85 14.38 -1.83
N ALA A 20 -15.50 14.86 -0.64
CA ALA A 20 -14.11 15.00 -0.21
C ALA A 20 -13.43 13.64 0.02
N ALA A 21 -14.13 12.64 0.57
CA ALA A 21 -13.60 11.30 0.79
C ALA A 21 -13.37 10.56 -0.55
N GLU A 22 -14.28 10.70 -1.51
CA GLU A 22 -14.14 10.11 -2.85
C GLU A 22 -12.92 10.70 -3.61
N THR A 23 -12.64 11.99 -3.43
CA THR A 23 -11.48 12.65 -4.04
C THR A 23 -10.16 12.15 -3.42
N ASP A 24 -10.13 11.88 -2.12
CA ASP A 24 -8.95 11.40 -1.42
C ASP A 24 -8.64 9.93 -1.79
N GLU A 25 -9.67 9.07 -1.92
CA GLU A 25 -9.50 7.69 -2.36
C GLU A 25 -9.05 7.58 -3.83
N ALA A 26 -9.54 8.45 -4.73
CA ALA A 26 -9.09 8.51 -6.11
C ALA A 26 -7.61 8.94 -6.22
N ALA A 27 -7.20 9.93 -5.42
CA ALA A 27 -5.81 10.36 -5.33
C ALA A 27 -4.92 9.25 -4.75
N MET A 28 -5.42 8.46 -3.80
CA MET A 28 -4.73 7.29 -3.28
C MET A 28 -4.56 6.22 -4.34
N ALA A 29 -5.61 5.90 -5.10
CA ALA A 29 -5.52 4.93 -6.20
C ALA A 29 -4.47 5.34 -7.24
N GLU A 30 -4.45 6.62 -7.64
CA GLU A 30 -3.41 7.16 -8.54
C GLU A 30 -2.01 7.00 -7.95
N LEU A 31 -1.82 7.34 -6.68
CA LEU A 31 -0.52 7.22 -6.01
C LEU A 31 -0.02 5.77 -5.99
N LEU A 32 -0.90 4.81 -5.66
CA LEU A 32 -0.56 3.38 -5.63
C LEU A 32 -0.20 2.85 -7.02
N ASP A 33 -0.90 3.29 -8.06
CA ASP A 33 -0.61 2.89 -9.43
C ASP A 33 0.71 3.47 -9.94
N LEU A 34 1.02 4.73 -9.59
CA LEU A 34 2.28 5.37 -9.92
C LEU A 34 3.46 4.73 -9.16
N ASP A 35 3.29 4.38 -7.88
CA ASP A 35 4.29 3.58 -7.13
C ASP A 35 4.57 2.26 -7.85
N ALA A 36 3.52 1.52 -8.23
CA ALA A 36 3.64 0.24 -8.92
C ALA A 36 4.38 0.36 -10.25
N GLU A 37 4.10 1.41 -11.04
CA GLU A 37 4.73 1.65 -12.34
C GLU A 37 6.21 2.01 -12.18
N VAL A 38 6.54 2.94 -11.29
CA VAL A 38 7.91 3.40 -11.06
C VAL A 38 8.75 2.34 -10.38
N MET A 39 8.15 1.57 -9.45
CA MET A 39 8.81 0.51 -8.69
C MET A 39 8.69 -0.88 -9.33
N HIS A 40 8.31 -0.96 -10.61
CA HIS A 40 8.06 -2.23 -11.31
C HIS A 40 9.25 -3.21 -11.22
N SER A 41 10.49 -2.73 -11.38
CA SER A 41 11.69 -3.59 -11.31
C SER A 41 11.86 -4.22 -9.93
N TYR A 42 11.63 -3.43 -8.86
CA TYR A 42 11.62 -3.92 -7.48
C TYR A 42 10.56 -5.00 -7.29
N LEU A 43 9.33 -4.75 -7.69
CA LEU A 43 8.23 -5.69 -7.53
C LEU A 43 8.48 -7.00 -8.30
N SER A 44 9.03 -6.89 -9.51
CA SER A 44 9.44 -8.05 -10.32
C SER A 44 10.52 -8.88 -9.63
N GLU A 45 11.53 -8.24 -9.02
CA GLU A 45 12.60 -8.92 -8.28
C GLU A 45 12.04 -9.66 -7.04
N VAL A 46 11.20 -8.96 -6.25
CA VAL A 46 10.58 -9.56 -5.05
C VAL A 46 9.72 -10.76 -5.41
N THR A 47 8.84 -10.63 -6.41
CA THR A 47 7.95 -11.74 -6.78
C THR A 47 8.69 -12.92 -7.42
N ALA A 48 9.80 -12.67 -8.14
CA ALA A 48 10.68 -13.73 -8.64
C ALA A 48 11.35 -14.48 -7.47
N TRP A 49 11.86 -13.76 -6.50
CA TRP A 49 12.46 -14.34 -5.31
C TRP A 49 11.46 -15.18 -4.48
N ILE A 50 10.22 -14.72 -4.35
CA ILE A 50 9.14 -15.50 -3.71
C ILE A 50 8.86 -16.79 -4.47
N GLN A 51 8.86 -16.74 -5.81
CA GLN A 51 8.65 -17.93 -6.63
C GLN A 51 9.76 -18.98 -6.43
N GLU A 52 11.01 -18.56 -6.22
CA GLU A 52 12.13 -19.46 -5.89
C GLU A 52 11.96 -20.13 -4.52
N LEU A 53 11.37 -19.43 -3.54
CA LEU A 53 11.11 -19.95 -2.19
C LEU A 53 9.83 -20.79 -2.11
N ALA A 54 8.92 -20.64 -3.07
CA ALA A 54 7.72 -21.44 -3.14
C ALA A 54 8.04 -22.87 -3.57
N THR A 55 7.79 -23.83 -2.68
CA THR A 55 8.05 -25.25 -2.92
C THR A 55 6.90 -25.92 -3.69
N ASP A 56 7.12 -27.14 -4.19
CA ASP A 56 6.06 -27.96 -4.81
C ASP A 56 5.12 -28.52 -3.71
N PRO A 57 3.79 -28.37 -3.84
CA PRO A 57 3.09 -27.74 -4.95
C PRO A 57 3.13 -26.21 -4.91
N LEU A 58 3.24 -25.59 -6.10
CA LEU A 58 3.17 -24.13 -6.23
C LEU A 58 1.80 -23.59 -5.77
N PRO A 59 1.76 -22.37 -5.21
CA PRO A 59 0.54 -21.73 -4.76
C PRO A 59 -0.55 -21.70 -5.84
N ARG A 60 -1.76 -22.06 -5.45
CA ARG A 60 -2.99 -22.06 -6.27
C ARG A 60 -3.99 -21.03 -5.79
N ARG A 61 -3.99 -20.72 -4.52
CA ARG A 61 -4.85 -19.70 -3.89
C ARG A 61 -4.00 -18.70 -3.15
N ILE A 62 -4.09 -17.45 -3.59
CA ILE A 62 -3.34 -16.31 -3.06
C ILE A 62 -4.32 -15.38 -2.38
N LEU A 63 -3.99 -14.90 -1.18
CA LEU A 63 -4.69 -13.81 -0.49
C LEU A 63 -3.79 -12.58 -0.51
N ASP A 64 -4.27 -11.50 -1.12
CA ASP A 64 -3.65 -10.17 -1.06
C ASP A 64 -4.36 -9.34 0.01
N LEU A 65 -3.69 -9.07 1.12
CA LEU A 65 -4.23 -8.50 2.35
C LEU A 65 -3.92 -7.00 2.42
N GLY A 66 -4.95 -6.16 2.30
CA GLY A 66 -4.81 -4.73 2.05
C GLY A 66 -4.37 -4.48 0.60
N SER A 67 -5.13 -5.05 -0.34
CA SER A 67 -4.73 -5.17 -1.74
C SER A 67 -4.64 -3.84 -2.50
N GLY A 68 -5.25 -2.77 -1.98
CA GLY A 68 -5.29 -1.48 -2.65
C GLY A 68 -5.79 -1.60 -4.08
N THR A 69 -4.99 -1.14 -5.06
CA THR A 69 -5.30 -1.23 -6.49
C THR A 69 -4.90 -2.58 -7.14
N GLY A 70 -4.51 -3.59 -6.33
CA GLY A 70 -4.23 -4.97 -6.77
C GLY A 70 -2.83 -5.21 -7.30
N THR A 71 -1.90 -4.32 -7.10
CA THR A 71 -0.53 -4.42 -7.61
C THR A 71 0.14 -5.73 -7.19
N GLY A 72 0.02 -6.14 -5.91
CA GLY A 72 0.57 -7.39 -5.40
C GLY A 72 -0.11 -8.60 -6.04
N ALA A 73 -1.45 -8.62 -6.04
CA ALA A 73 -2.24 -9.69 -6.64
C ALA A 73 -1.85 -9.93 -8.11
N PHE A 74 -1.79 -8.88 -8.93
CA PHE A 74 -1.48 -9.01 -10.36
C PHE A 74 -0.05 -9.51 -10.58
N ALA A 75 0.93 -8.97 -9.86
CA ALA A 75 2.32 -9.42 -9.97
C ALA A 75 2.50 -10.89 -9.57
N LEU A 76 1.77 -11.36 -8.56
CA LEU A 76 1.80 -12.76 -8.16
C LEU A 76 1.06 -13.67 -9.15
N LEU A 77 -0.06 -13.23 -9.74
CA LEU A 77 -0.78 -13.98 -10.77
C LEU A 77 0.05 -14.14 -12.05
N GLU A 78 0.93 -13.19 -12.36
CA GLU A 78 1.89 -13.30 -13.46
C GLU A 78 2.95 -14.39 -13.19
N ARG A 79 3.40 -14.54 -11.93
CA ARG A 79 4.37 -15.57 -11.52
C ARG A 79 3.77 -16.95 -11.35
N PHE A 80 2.54 -17.00 -10.84
CA PHE A 80 1.82 -18.25 -10.56
C PHE A 80 0.63 -18.37 -11.51
N GLU A 81 0.90 -18.79 -12.76
CA GLU A 81 -0.07 -18.80 -13.87
C GLU A 81 -1.36 -19.57 -13.57
N ARG A 82 -1.30 -20.56 -12.66
CA ARG A 82 -2.44 -21.41 -12.29
C ARG A 82 -3.09 -21.00 -10.98
N ALA A 83 -2.70 -19.87 -10.39
CA ALA A 83 -3.28 -19.38 -9.15
C ALA A 83 -4.48 -18.47 -9.41
N ASP A 84 -5.39 -18.44 -8.42
CA ASP A 84 -6.42 -17.44 -8.27
C ASP A 84 -6.08 -16.55 -7.08
N ALA A 85 -6.46 -15.27 -7.14
CA ALA A 85 -6.21 -14.32 -6.07
C ALA A 85 -7.53 -13.87 -5.42
N ILE A 86 -7.51 -13.77 -4.09
CA ILE A 86 -8.51 -13.07 -3.29
C ILE A 86 -7.87 -11.75 -2.88
N ALA A 87 -8.38 -10.65 -3.41
CA ALA A 87 -7.95 -9.30 -3.07
C ALA A 87 -8.86 -8.72 -1.99
N LEU A 88 -8.31 -8.45 -0.81
CA LEU A 88 -9.04 -7.97 0.35
C LEU A 88 -8.63 -6.56 0.69
N ASP A 89 -9.60 -5.66 0.81
CA ASP A 89 -9.38 -4.27 1.22
C ASP A 89 -10.62 -3.72 1.96
N VAL A 90 -10.44 -2.70 2.77
CA VAL A 90 -11.53 -1.98 3.42
C VAL A 90 -12.23 -1.03 2.47
N SER A 91 -11.51 -0.46 1.49
CA SER A 91 -12.03 0.50 0.52
C SER A 91 -12.73 -0.18 -0.64
N ALA A 92 -14.05 0.02 -0.73
CA ALA A 92 -14.83 -0.42 -1.87
C ALA A 92 -14.36 0.21 -3.18
N GLN A 93 -13.92 1.48 -3.13
CA GLN A 93 -13.48 2.24 -4.30
C GLN A 93 -12.15 1.69 -4.85
N LEU A 94 -11.17 1.35 -3.98
CA LEU A 94 -9.93 0.71 -4.42
C LEU A 94 -10.20 -0.67 -5.03
N LEU A 95 -11.13 -1.45 -4.46
CA LEU A 95 -11.55 -2.73 -5.02
C LEU A 95 -12.28 -2.58 -6.36
N ASP A 96 -13.08 -1.52 -6.56
CA ASP A 96 -13.68 -1.21 -7.86
C ASP A 96 -12.62 -0.86 -8.91
N HIS A 97 -11.63 -0.07 -8.54
CA HIS A 97 -10.48 0.25 -9.37
C HIS A 97 -9.70 -1.01 -9.75
N LEU A 98 -9.40 -1.87 -8.78
CA LEU A 98 -8.76 -3.17 -8.97
C LEU A 98 -9.53 -4.05 -9.97
N ARG A 99 -10.87 -4.15 -9.82
CA ARG A 99 -11.72 -4.89 -10.76
C ARG A 99 -11.64 -4.34 -12.19
N GLY A 100 -11.57 -3.01 -12.33
CA GLY A 100 -11.33 -2.34 -13.60
C GLY A 100 -10.01 -2.78 -14.24
N LYS A 101 -8.91 -2.74 -13.47
CA LYS A 101 -7.58 -3.19 -13.91
C LYS A 101 -7.55 -4.68 -14.27
N ALA A 102 -8.18 -5.54 -13.47
CA ALA A 102 -8.25 -6.98 -13.74
C ALA A 102 -8.90 -7.30 -15.09
N ARG A 103 -9.95 -6.53 -15.48
CA ARG A 103 -10.58 -6.67 -16.82
C ARG A 103 -9.63 -6.25 -17.93
N VAL A 104 -8.92 -5.12 -17.77
CA VAL A 104 -7.94 -4.62 -18.75
C VAL A 104 -6.79 -5.61 -18.94
N LEU A 105 -6.32 -6.23 -17.85
CA LEU A 105 -5.26 -7.23 -17.86
C LEU A 105 -5.71 -8.62 -18.31
N GLY A 106 -7.04 -8.84 -18.50
CA GLY A 106 -7.59 -10.13 -18.92
C GLY A 106 -7.52 -11.24 -17.84
N VAL A 107 -7.46 -10.86 -16.56
CA VAL A 107 -7.36 -11.80 -15.41
C VAL A 107 -8.58 -11.69 -14.46
N ALA A 108 -9.66 -11.07 -14.90
CA ALA A 108 -10.83 -10.82 -14.06
C ALA A 108 -11.50 -12.10 -13.51
N ASP A 109 -11.41 -13.20 -14.23
CA ASP A 109 -11.90 -14.53 -13.83
C ASP A 109 -11.02 -15.21 -12.78
N ARG A 110 -9.80 -14.73 -12.59
CA ARG A 110 -8.83 -15.22 -11.60
C ARG A 110 -8.74 -14.35 -10.34
N VAL A 111 -9.49 -13.25 -10.27
CA VAL A 111 -9.44 -12.30 -9.15
C VAL A 111 -10.82 -12.14 -8.52
N ARG A 112 -10.92 -12.55 -7.26
CA ARG A 112 -12.09 -12.31 -6.41
C ARG A 112 -11.77 -11.17 -5.44
N THR A 113 -12.64 -10.16 -5.35
CA THR A 113 -12.50 -9.08 -4.36
C THR A 113 -13.38 -9.35 -3.14
N VAL A 114 -12.87 -9.02 -1.96
CA VAL A 114 -13.59 -9.08 -0.68
C VAL A 114 -13.42 -7.75 0.05
N GLN A 115 -14.51 -7.03 0.24
CA GLN A 115 -14.48 -5.85 1.09
C GLN A 115 -14.61 -6.29 2.55
N ALA A 116 -13.60 -5.98 3.38
CA ALA A 116 -13.62 -6.28 4.81
C ALA A 116 -12.75 -5.30 5.59
N ASP A 117 -13.24 -4.91 6.76
CA ASP A 117 -12.46 -4.23 7.78
C ASP A 117 -11.85 -5.30 8.70
N LEU A 118 -10.54 -5.50 8.55
CA LEU A 118 -9.82 -6.52 9.32
C LEU A 118 -9.72 -6.17 10.82
N ASP A 119 -9.82 -4.91 11.18
CA ASP A 119 -9.85 -4.51 12.59
C ASP A 119 -11.18 -4.87 13.25
N ALA A 120 -12.26 -4.93 12.48
CA ALA A 120 -13.57 -5.35 12.96
C ALA A 120 -13.69 -6.88 13.04
N ALA A 121 -13.40 -7.60 11.95
CA ALA A 121 -13.50 -9.06 11.91
C ALA A 121 -12.73 -9.68 10.75
N TRP A 122 -12.25 -10.92 10.94
CA TRP A 122 -11.71 -11.72 9.85
C TRP A 122 -12.86 -12.23 8.95
N PRO A 123 -12.81 -12.03 7.63
CA PRO A 123 -13.86 -12.48 6.72
C PRO A 123 -13.83 -14.00 6.52
N ALA A 124 -14.98 -14.58 6.12
CA ALA A 124 -15.06 -16.00 5.76
C ALA A 124 -14.30 -16.25 4.44
N ILE A 125 -13.06 -16.70 4.55
CA ILE A 125 -12.15 -17.05 3.46
C ILE A 125 -11.74 -18.51 3.65
N ASP A 126 -11.77 -19.27 2.55
CA ASP A 126 -11.20 -20.63 2.53
C ASP A 126 -9.69 -20.57 2.74
N THR A 127 -9.10 -21.70 3.17
CA THR A 127 -7.65 -21.81 3.31
C THR A 127 -6.92 -21.49 2.01
N VAL A 128 -5.78 -20.81 2.12
CA VAL A 128 -4.95 -20.33 1.02
C VAL A 128 -3.52 -20.90 1.09
N ASP A 129 -2.79 -20.82 0.00
CA ASP A 129 -1.43 -21.34 -0.10
C ASP A 129 -0.37 -20.25 0.10
N LEU A 130 -0.72 -18.99 -0.24
CA LEU A 130 0.14 -17.83 -0.09
C LEU A 130 -0.68 -16.64 0.38
N VAL A 131 -0.19 -15.93 1.39
CA VAL A 131 -0.68 -14.61 1.80
C VAL A 131 0.38 -13.57 1.48
N TRP A 132 -0.03 -12.52 0.81
CA TRP A 132 0.76 -11.32 0.54
C TRP A 132 0.20 -10.16 1.34
N ALA A 133 1.02 -9.51 2.14
CA ALA A 133 0.68 -8.31 2.90
C ALA A 133 1.77 -7.25 2.64
N SER A 134 1.47 -6.30 1.78
CA SER A 134 2.44 -5.28 1.38
C SER A 134 1.99 -3.90 1.80
N LEU A 135 2.76 -3.27 2.68
CA LEU A 135 2.51 -1.93 3.21
C LEU A 135 1.11 -1.79 3.83
N SER A 136 0.62 -2.85 4.45
CA SER A 136 -0.74 -2.92 4.98
C SER A 136 -0.81 -3.27 6.46
N LEU A 137 0.07 -4.14 6.97
CA LEU A 137 0.00 -4.62 8.36
C LEU A 137 0.26 -3.52 9.39
N HIS A 138 1.08 -2.53 9.06
CA HIS A 138 1.35 -1.40 9.96
C HIS A 138 0.14 -0.47 10.17
N HIS A 139 -0.91 -0.60 9.35
CA HIS A 139 -2.16 0.14 9.51
C HIS A 139 -3.16 -0.55 10.44
N MET A 140 -2.98 -1.85 10.74
CA MET A 140 -3.90 -2.61 11.58
C MET A 140 -3.81 -2.16 13.04
N ALA A 141 -4.94 -2.08 13.73
CA ALA A 141 -4.97 -1.73 15.15
C ALA A 141 -4.31 -2.82 16.01
N ASP A 142 -4.48 -4.08 15.64
CA ASP A 142 -3.85 -5.24 16.30
C ASP A 142 -3.24 -6.20 15.25
N PRO A 143 -2.02 -5.92 14.76
CA PRO A 143 -1.36 -6.78 13.77
C PRO A 143 -1.05 -8.18 14.29
N ASP A 144 -0.87 -8.38 15.60
CA ASP A 144 -0.59 -9.71 16.17
C ASP A 144 -1.83 -10.61 16.08
N ARG A 145 -3.03 -10.04 16.27
CA ARG A 145 -4.30 -10.74 16.02
C ARG A 145 -4.42 -11.10 14.53
N ILE A 146 -4.15 -10.15 13.64
CA ILE A 146 -4.22 -10.42 12.19
C ILE A 146 -3.23 -11.53 11.78
N LEU A 147 -2.02 -11.54 12.31
CA LEU A 147 -1.05 -12.60 12.05
C LEU A 147 -1.54 -13.98 12.52
N THR A 148 -2.27 -14.03 13.63
CA THR A 148 -2.91 -15.27 14.13
C THR A 148 -4.00 -15.77 13.17
N GLU A 149 -4.84 -14.87 12.65
CA GLU A 149 -5.86 -15.20 11.64
C GLU A 149 -5.23 -15.66 10.32
N VAL A 150 -4.18 -14.97 9.87
CA VAL A 150 -3.41 -15.36 8.67
C VAL A 150 -2.80 -16.76 8.85
N PHE A 151 -2.23 -17.04 10.04
CA PHE A 151 -1.70 -18.37 10.35
C PHE A 151 -2.78 -19.45 10.24
N ALA A 152 -3.98 -19.18 10.76
CA ALA A 152 -5.09 -20.13 10.67
C ALA A 152 -5.60 -20.31 9.22
N ALA A 153 -5.59 -19.24 8.43
CA ALA A 153 -6.07 -19.24 7.04
C ALA A 153 -5.09 -19.91 6.03
N LEU A 154 -3.79 -19.98 6.33
CA LEU A 154 -2.83 -20.66 5.48
C LEU A 154 -2.92 -22.18 5.61
N HIS A 155 -2.70 -22.92 4.54
CA HIS A 155 -2.43 -24.36 4.63
C HIS A 155 -1.11 -24.64 5.37
N PRO A 156 -0.93 -25.80 6.04
CA PRO A 156 0.40 -26.23 6.48
C PRO A 156 1.36 -26.25 5.29
N GLY A 157 2.55 -25.67 5.46
CA GLY A 157 3.52 -25.45 4.40
C GLY A 157 3.29 -24.19 3.57
N GLY A 158 2.16 -23.48 3.74
CA GLY A 158 1.86 -22.24 3.04
C GLY A 158 2.74 -21.06 3.46
N LEU A 159 2.85 -20.07 2.59
CA LEU A 159 3.73 -18.92 2.75
C LEU A 159 2.97 -17.65 3.15
N LEU A 160 3.52 -16.91 4.08
CA LEU A 160 3.19 -15.51 4.34
C LEU A 160 4.37 -14.64 3.87
N VAL A 161 4.08 -13.68 3.02
CA VAL A 161 5.03 -12.64 2.60
C VAL A 161 4.59 -11.32 3.19
N VAL A 162 5.44 -10.72 4.00
CA VAL A 162 5.24 -9.38 4.56
C VAL A 162 6.23 -8.44 3.92
N VAL A 163 5.74 -7.34 3.37
CA VAL A 163 6.54 -6.24 2.84
C VAL A 163 6.25 -5.00 3.65
N GLU A 164 7.27 -4.37 4.21
CA GLU A 164 7.10 -3.15 4.97
C GLU A 164 8.13 -2.09 4.61
N MET A 165 7.76 -0.84 4.88
CA MET A 165 8.54 0.32 4.50
C MET A 165 9.61 0.63 5.56
N ASP A 166 10.87 0.66 5.14
CA ASP A 166 11.99 1.13 5.99
C ASP A 166 12.20 2.65 5.85
N SER A 167 11.90 3.19 4.65
CA SER A 167 11.96 4.62 4.40
C SER A 167 10.91 5.06 3.40
N PHE A 168 10.31 6.24 3.63
CA PHE A 168 9.40 6.86 2.67
C PHE A 168 10.14 7.23 1.38
N PRO A 169 9.46 7.16 0.22
CA PRO A 169 10.03 7.60 -1.06
C PRO A 169 10.49 9.05 -1.00
N ARG A 170 11.67 9.32 -1.57
CA ARG A 170 12.28 10.64 -1.74
C ARG A 170 12.65 10.86 -3.20
N PHE A 171 12.42 12.07 -3.68
CA PHE A 171 12.53 12.40 -5.09
C PHE A 171 13.46 13.57 -5.37
N LEU A 172 13.57 14.50 -4.42
CA LEU A 172 14.18 15.79 -4.66
C LEU A 172 15.69 15.77 -4.38
N PRO A 173 16.50 16.52 -5.15
CA PRO A 173 17.87 16.85 -4.75
C PRO A 173 17.85 17.71 -3.49
N ASP A 174 18.99 17.77 -2.79
CA ASP A 174 19.12 18.59 -1.58
C ASP A 174 18.95 20.08 -1.88
N ASP A 175 19.57 20.56 -2.97
CA ASP A 175 19.42 21.94 -3.45
C ASP A 175 18.54 21.97 -4.71
N LEU A 176 17.40 22.64 -4.58
CA LEU A 176 16.41 22.77 -5.64
C LEU A 176 16.65 23.96 -6.57
N GLY A 177 17.61 24.84 -6.25
CA GLY A 177 17.76 26.14 -6.89
C GLY A 177 16.69 27.17 -6.51
N ILE A 178 15.68 26.76 -5.74
CA ILE A 178 14.62 27.61 -5.14
C ILE A 178 14.44 27.26 -3.67
N GLY A 179 14.06 28.24 -2.87
CA GLY A 179 13.93 28.06 -1.43
C GLY A 179 15.23 27.69 -0.72
N ARG A 180 15.11 27.02 0.42
CA ARG A 180 16.27 26.55 1.20
C ARG A 180 16.62 25.09 0.89
N PRO A 181 17.90 24.70 0.81
CA PRO A 181 18.30 23.31 0.64
C PRO A 181 17.68 22.36 1.67
N GLY A 182 17.44 21.10 1.32
CA GLY A 182 16.92 20.07 2.20
C GLY A 182 15.40 20.14 2.46
N LEU A 183 14.63 20.72 1.56
CA LEU A 183 13.17 20.87 1.72
C LEU A 183 12.48 19.53 2.02
N GLU A 184 12.71 18.51 1.22
CA GLU A 184 12.06 17.20 1.37
C GLU A 184 12.42 16.54 2.72
N ALA A 185 13.67 16.65 3.17
CA ALA A 185 14.09 16.16 4.47
C ALA A 185 13.35 16.86 5.62
N ARG A 186 13.14 18.19 5.52
CA ARG A 186 12.36 18.94 6.51
C ARG A 186 10.88 18.53 6.48
N CYS A 187 10.29 18.31 5.31
CA CYS A 187 8.91 17.81 5.21
C CYS A 187 8.75 16.48 5.94
N HIS A 188 9.65 15.53 5.70
CA HIS A 188 9.62 14.23 6.37
C HIS A 188 9.83 14.33 7.88
N ALA A 189 10.74 15.19 8.34
CA ALA A 189 10.97 15.44 9.76
C ALA A 189 9.75 16.06 10.45
N ALA A 190 9.08 17.02 9.81
CA ALA A 190 7.89 17.66 10.34
C ALA A 190 6.69 16.70 10.50
N LEU A 191 6.63 15.64 9.69
CA LEU A 191 5.58 14.62 9.76
C LEU A 191 5.92 13.46 10.70
N ALA A 192 7.16 13.32 11.15
CA ALA A 192 7.62 12.14 11.89
C ALA A 192 6.84 11.91 13.20
N GLU A 193 6.59 12.98 13.97
CA GLU A 193 5.85 12.88 15.24
C GLU A 193 4.39 12.47 15.02
N GLY A 194 3.70 13.03 14.02
CA GLY A 194 2.32 12.68 13.69
C GLY A 194 2.21 11.22 13.22
N ARG A 195 3.13 10.78 12.37
CA ARG A 195 3.16 9.40 11.87
C ARG A 195 3.27 8.36 12.99
N ALA A 196 4.05 8.63 14.03
CA ALA A 196 4.19 7.71 15.16
C ALA A 196 2.88 7.50 15.92
N ALA A 197 1.97 8.48 15.90
CA ALA A 197 0.64 8.38 16.50
C ALA A 197 -0.37 7.70 15.56
N ASP A 198 -0.33 8.08 14.26
CA ASP A 198 -1.31 7.63 13.26
C ASP A 198 -1.02 6.20 12.76
N VAL A 199 0.25 5.79 12.74
CA VAL A 199 0.70 4.48 12.25
C VAL A 199 1.69 3.86 13.25
N PRO A 200 1.22 3.42 14.43
CA PRO A 200 2.07 3.01 15.55
C PRO A 200 2.90 1.76 15.28
N HIS A 201 2.54 0.98 14.27
CA HIS A 201 3.25 -0.25 13.92
C HIS A 201 4.23 -0.08 12.74
N LEU A 202 4.38 1.14 12.20
CA LEU A 202 5.42 1.42 11.22
C LEU A 202 6.81 1.24 11.85
N GLY A 203 7.69 0.45 11.20
CA GLY A 203 9.00 0.12 11.73
C GLY A 203 9.00 -0.91 12.87
N SER A 204 7.90 -1.67 13.05
CA SER A 204 7.83 -2.78 14.01
C SER A 204 8.86 -3.87 13.70
N ASP A 205 9.28 -4.61 14.73
CA ASP A 205 10.05 -5.85 14.58
C ASP A 205 9.15 -6.97 14.04
N TRP A 206 8.99 -7.01 12.71
CA TRP A 206 8.15 -8.00 12.03
C TRP A 206 8.69 -9.43 12.17
N HIS A 207 10.01 -9.60 12.22
CA HIS A 207 10.63 -10.91 12.49
C HIS A 207 10.12 -11.52 13.80
N SER A 208 10.18 -10.74 14.89
CA SER A 208 9.70 -11.20 16.20
C SER A 208 8.18 -11.42 16.22
N ARG A 209 7.39 -10.57 15.54
CA ARG A 209 5.93 -10.72 15.47
C ARG A 209 5.54 -12.01 14.74
N LEU A 210 6.12 -12.27 13.58
CA LEU A 210 5.90 -13.48 12.79
C LEU A 210 6.28 -14.73 13.56
N SER A 211 7.43 -14.73 14.23
CA SER A 211 7.89 -15.85 15.05
C SER A 211 6.95 -16.14 16.21
N ARG A 212 6.45 -15.09 16.89
CA ARG A 212 5.44 -15.24 17.98
C ARG A 212 4.10 -15.76 17.49
N ALA A 213 3.70 -15.44 16.27
CA ALA A 213 2.49 -15.96 15.64
C ALA A 213 2.61 -17.44 15.20
N GLY A 214 3.80 -18.05 15.35
CA GLY A 214 4.05 -19.48 15.05
C GLY A 214 4.66 -19.75 13.69
N PHE A 215 4.99 -18.73 12.92
CA PHE A 215 5.65 -18.88 11.62
C PHE A 215 7.14 -19.22 11.77
N THR A 216 7.65 -20.01 10.83
CA THR A 216 9.10 -20.18 10.61
C THR A 216 9.55 -19.16 9.57
N ILE A 217 10.52 -18.33 9.90
CA ILE A 217 11.11 -17.37 8.95
C ILE A 217 12.01 -18.14 7.98
N GLU A 218 11.62 -18.17 6.72
CA GLU A 218 12.39 -18.81 5.64
C GLU A 218 13.50 -17.89 5.13
N ALA A 219 13.16 -16.60 4.99
CA ALA A 219 14.07 -15.60 4.50
C ALA A 219 13.62 -14.17 4.91
N GLU A 220 14.60 -13.29 5.02
CA GLU A 220 14.43 -11.87 5.26
C GLU A 220 15.42 -11.10 4.39
N ARG A 221 14.94 -10.09 3.66
CA ARG A 221 15.79 -9.33 2.75
C ARG A 221 15.36 -7.87 2.66
N PRO A 222 16.28 -6.90 2.88
CA PRO A 222 16.05 -5.51 2.56
C PRO A 222 16.22 -5.28 1.04
N PHE A 223 15.35 -4.44 0.49
CA PHE A 223 15.40 -3.98 -0.90
C PHE A 223 15.53 -2.47 -0.89
N ALA A 224 16.70 -1.97 -1.22
CA ALA A 224 16.95 -0.55 -1.44
C ALA A 224 16.75 -0.20 -2.91
N THR A 225 15.95 0.82 -3.17
CA THR A 225 15.75 1.38 -4.51
C THR A 225 16.43 2.75 -4.56
N ASP A 226 17.33 2.94 -5.51
CA ASP A 226 18.00 4.20 -5.81
C ASP A 226 18.04 4.39 -7.34
N LEU A 227 16.97 5.00 -7.88
CA LEU A 227 16.84 5.26 -9.29
C LEU A 227 17.36 6.68 -9.60
N THR A 228 18.25 6.75 -10.57
CA THR A 228 18.77 7.98 -11.13
C THR A 228 18.42 8.09 -12.61
N PRO A 229 18.46 9.28 -13.23
CA PRO A 229 18.17 9.44 -14.67
C PRO A 229 19.00 8.49 -15.57
N PRO A 230 18.38 7.89 -16.62
CA PRO A 230 17.01 8.11 -17.06
C PRO A 230 15.98 7.36 -16.19
N LEU A 231 14.95 8.08 -15.74
CA LEU A 231 13.89 7.56 -14.90
C LEU A 231 12.67 7.05 -15.70
N PRO A 232 11.83 6.18 -15.14
CA PRO A 232 10.51 5.87 -15.71
C PRO A 232 9.70 7.15 -16.00
N ALA A 233 8.91 7.15 -17.07
CA ALA A 233 8.19 8.34 -17.55
C ALA A 233 7.20 8.90 -16.51
N SER A 234 6.63 8.06 -15.66
CA SER A 234 5.69 8.41 -14.59
C SER A 234 6.33 8.96 -13.32
N THR A 235 7.66 8.99 -13.21
CA THR A 235 8.36 9.40 -11.98
C THR A 235 7.98 10.82 -11.53
N GLY A 236 7.88 11.77 -12.47
CA GLY A 236 7.47 13.15 -12.14
C GLY A 236 6.06 13.21 -11.53
N ARG A 237 5.11 12.45 -12.09
CA ARG A 237 3.74 12.34 -11.54
C ARG A 237 3.74 11.65 -10.18
N TYR A 238 4.54 10.60 -10.00
CA TYR A 238 4.68 9.91 -8.72
C TYR A 238 5.22 10.85 -7.64
N ALA A 239 6.26 11.61 -7.96
CA ALA A 239 6.82 12.61 -7.07
C ALA A 239 5.79 13.70 -6.74
N GLN A 240 5.04 14.21 -7.74
CA GLN A 240 4.01 15.21 -7.53
C GLN A 240 2.89 14.71 -6.62
N ALA A 241 2.34 13.52 -6.87
CA ALA A 241 1.29 12.92 -6.05
C ALA A 241 1.77 12.67 -4.61
N SER A 242 3.01 12.18 -4.44
CA SER A 242 3.62 11.98 -3.12
C SER A 242 3.79 13.29 -2.36
N LEU A 243 4.29 14.34 -3.02
CA LEU A 243 4.47 15.64 -2.38
C LEU A 243 3.14 16.34 -2.08
N ARG A 244 2.09 16.18 -2.90
CA ARG A 244 0.72 16.64 -2.57
C ARG A 244 0.21 16.00 -1.30
N ARG A 245 0.38 14.69 -1.15
CA ARG A 245 0.00 13.97 0.06
C ARG A 245 0.81 14.42 1.29
N ILE A 246 2.10 14.66 1.14
CA ILE A 246 2.95 15.26 2.18
C ILE A 246 2.42 16.64 2.54
N ARG A 247 2.19 17.49 1.54
CA ARG A 247 1.75 18.89 1.71
C ARG A 247 0.44 19.01 2.50
N SER A 248 -0.53 18.14 2.24
CA SER A 248 -1.84 18.16 2.92
C SER A 248 -1.75 17.93 4.44
N ASN A 249 -0.62 17.45 4.95
CA ASN A 249 -0.40 17.14 6.37
C ASN A 249 0.63 18.07 7.04
N LEU A 250 1.09 19.14 6.35
CA LEU A 250 2.16 20.03 6.83
C LEU A 250 1.67 21.35 7.43
N ASP A 251 0.38 21.67 7.35
CA ASP A 251 -0.16 22.94 7.87
C ASP A 251 0.12 23.07 9.37
N GLY A 252 0.69 24.21 9.73
CA GLY A 252 1.11 24.52 11.11
C GLY A 252 2.38 23.77 11.57
N ARG A 253 3.01 22.95 10.73
CA ARG A 253 4.21 22.16 11.07
C ARG A 253 5.48 22.67 10.40
N MET A 254 5.36 23.55 9.41
CA MET A 254 6.50 24.10 8.65
C MET A 254 6.42 25.62 8.50
N SER A 255 7.54 26.23 8.10
CA SER A 255 7.58 27.67 7.80
C SER A 255 6.75 28.00 6.55
N ALA A 256 6.18 29.21 6.49
CA ALA A 256 5.44 29.67 5.32
C ALA A 256 6.28 29.63 4.03
N ASP A 257 7.58 29.95 4.13
CA ASP A 257 8.52 29.94 2.99
C ASP A 257 8.73 28.52 2.43
N ASP A 258 8.87 27.51 3.31
CA ASP A 258 9.02 26.11 2.88
C ASP A 258 7.70 25.59 2.25
N LEU A 259 6.53 25.96 2.81
CA LEU A 259 5.23 25.61 2.24
C LEU A 259 5.04 26.27 0.87
N ALA A 260 5.40 27.55 0.70
CA ALA A 260 5.32 28.25 -0.58
C ALA A 260 6.26 27.63 -1.64
N THR A 261 7.47 27.20 -1.23
CA THR A 261 8.39 26.49 -2.13
C THR A 261 7.81 25.14 -2.56
N LEU A 262 7.21 24.39 -1.62
CA LEU A 262 6.57 23.12 -1.91
C LEU A 262 5.35 23.28 -2.82
N ASP A 263 4.51 24.31 -2.59
CA ASP A 263 3.36 24.63 -3.45
C ASP A 263 3.83 25.02 -4.87
N THR A 264 4.94 25.76 -5.01
CA THR A 264 5.54 26.07 -6.30
C THR A 264 5.98 24.80 -7.04
N LEU A 265 6.65 23.86 -6.37
CA LEU A 265 7.06 22.58 -6.97
C LEU A 265 5.87 21.77 -7.45
N ILE A 266 4.79 21.71 -6.66
CA ILE A 266 3.63 20.86 -6.93
C ILE A 266 2.75 21.43 -8.05
N ASP A 267 2.51 22.74 -8.07
CA ASP A 267 1.45 23.36 -8.86
C ASP A 267 1.95 24.21 -10.03
N SER A 268 3.29 24.45 -10.14
CA SER A 268 3.84 25.22 -11.26
C SER A 268 3.95 24.37 -12.53
N ASP A 269 3.47 24.93 -13.64
CA ASP A 269 3.74 24.46 -14.99
C ASP A 269 5.08 24.99 -15.57
N GLY A 270 5.74 25.88 -14.83
CA GLY A 270 7.01 26.52 -15.18
C GLY A 270 8.23 25.62 -14.91
N PRO A 271 9.44 26.17 -15.10
CA PRO A 271 10.69 25.43 -14.93
C PRO A 271 10.91 24.92 -13.50
N ASP A 272 10.33 25.59 -12.51
CA ASP A 272 10.45 25.21 -11.09
C ASP A 272 9.47 24.07 -10.69
N GLY A 273 8.49 23.76 -11.56
CA GLY A 273 7.51 22.69 -11.32
C GLY A 273 8.13 21.30 -11.43
N ILE A 274 7.70 20.39 -10.55
CA ILE A 274 8.26 19.04 -10.43
C ILE A 274 8.18 18.23 -11.73
N LEU A 275 7.14 18.44 -12.54
CA LEU A 275 6.97 17.76 -13.83
C LEU A 275 7.96 18.19 -14.92
N ARG A 276 8.69 19.28 -14.70
CA ARG A 276 9.69 19.83 -15.63
C ARG A 276 11.13 19.55 -15.19
N ARG A 277 11.32 18.97 -14.01
CA ARG A 277 12.64 18.67 -13.46
C ARG A 277 13.24 17.43 -14.10
N ASP A 278 14.51 17.50 -14.41
CA ASP A 278 15.33 16.40 -14.94
C ASP A 278 16.34 15.84 -13.91
N ASP A 279 16.37 16.42 -12.72
CA ASP A 279 17.25 16.07 -11.60
C ASP A 279 16.58 15.25 -10.49
N LEU A 280 15.38 14.71 -10.75
CA LEU A 280 14.69 13.84 -9.82
C LEU A 280 15.45 12.52 -9.65
N THR A 281 15.24 11.90 -8.50
CA THR A 281 15.67 10.53 -8.18
C THR A 281 14.50 9.79 -7.54
N VAL A 282 14.61 8.46 -7.34
CA VAL A 282 13.67 7.72 -6.49
C VAL A 282 14.48 6.93 -5.48
N ARG A 283 14.40 7.31 -4.21
CA ARG A 283 15.14 6.68 -3.12
C ARG A 283 14.17 6.20 -2.06
N THR A 284 14.10 4.90 -1.84
CA THR A 284 13.27 4.26 -0.82
C THR A 284 13.87 2.92 -0.42
N ALA A 285 13.46 2.38 0.72
CA ALA A 285 13.82 1.04 1.13
C ALA A 285 12.61 0.33 1.72
N ARG A 286 12.52 -0.97 1.45
CA ARG A 286 11.49 -1.88 1.96
C ARG A 286 12.16 -3.17 2.42
N SER A 287 11.72 -3.71 3.54
CA SER A 287 12.11 -5.03 4.00
C SER A 287 11.02 -6.05 3.68
N VAL A 288 11.44 -7.24 3.28
CA VAL A 288 10.55 -8.34 2.92
C VAL A 288 10.88 -9.55 3.78
N TRP A 289 9.88 -10.09 4.46
CA TRP A 289 9.94 -11.33 5.22
C TRP A 289 9.12 -12.40 4.50
N VAL A 290 9.72 -13.56 4.27
CA VAL A 290 9.02 -14.75 3.79
C VAL A 290 8.98 -15.75 4.93
N ALA A 291 7.80 -16.10 5.37
CA ALA A 291 7.57 -16.94 6.51
C ALA A 291 6.65 -18.10 6.14
N ARG A 292 6.89 -19.27 6.71
CA ARG A 292 6.13 -20.49 6.42
C ARG A 292 5.31 -20.92 7.64
N ARG A 293 4.08 -21.33 7.39
CA ARG A 293 3.30 -22.09 8.36
C ARG A 293 3.85 -23.52 8.42
N PRO A 294 4.35 -24.01 9.59
CA PRO A 294 4.81 -25.40 9.76
C PRO A 294 3.74 -26.44 9.45
#